data_5c0e7c41e25e5e20cee48be33d5f61ce
#
_entry.id   5c0e7c41e25e5e20cee48be33d5f61ce
#
_cell.length_a   1.000
_cell.length_b   1.000
_cell.length_c   1.000
_cell.angle_alpha   90.00
_cell.angle_beta   90.00
_cell.angle_gamma   90.00
#
_symmetry.space_group_name_H-M   'P 1'
#
loop_
_entity.id
_entity.type
_entity.pdbx_description
1 polymer ?
#
loop_
_entity_poly.entity_id
_entity_poly.type
_entity_poly.pdbx_seq_one_letter_code
_entity_poly.pdbx_strand_id
1 'polypeptide(L)'
;MKITSIKLNKNGKYVVTIDNEKYNLYQDTILKYLLFSKKEIDNTLFENIIKDNNFYDAYYKIIKFVSIRLRTENEIRKKLNTLFILKKDQDKIINKLKEQGYLNDELYIKSYINDKINLSLEGPEKVKRDLLKNGFKEEDILKYLCLFEDINEERINKIINKKLKANHNLSKKMFIVKVGNDLRNLGYTNYREILENIDFDDKDIYQKEYDKIYNKLIKKYPPEKADILTKQKLYTKGF
;
A
#
# COMPACT_ATOMS: atom_id res chain seq x y z
N MET A 1 38.99 -3.65 32.19
CA MET A 1 38.87 -2.45 31.32
C MET A 1 38.47 -1.26 32.18
N LYS A 2 39.17 -0.12 32.01
CA LYS A 2 38.98 1.07 32.87
C LYS A 2 38.16 2.14 32.16
N ILE A 3 37.12 2.65 32.80
CA ILE A 3 36.34 3.79 32.32
C ILE A 3 37.01 5.08 32.80
N THR A 4 37.46 5.91 31.86
CA THR A 4 38.19 7.15 32.16
C THR A 4 37.37 8.42 32.01
N SER A 5 36.35 8.43 31.13
CA SER A 5 35.41 9.56 30.98
C SER A 5 34.05 9.14 30.41
N ILE A 6 33.02 9.88 30.80
CA ILE A 6 31.65 9.78 30.22
C ILE A 6 31.18 11.21 29.96
N LYS A 7 30.94 11.57 28.70
CA LYS A 7 30.50 12.91 28.27
C LYS A 7 29.33 12.83 27.30
N LEU A 8 28.32 13.65 27.52
CA LEU A 8 27.20 13.78 26.57
C LEU A 8 27.68 14.51 25.31
N ASN A 9 27.46 13.96 24.13
CA ASN A 9 27.74 14.62 22.86
C ASN A 9 26.52 15.43 22.34
N LYS A 10 26.76 16.23 21.30
CA LYS A 10 25.69 17.07 20.66
C LYS A 10 24.54 16.25 20.05
N ASN A 11 24.75 14.96 19.78
CA ASN A 11 23.76 14.06 19.17
C ASN A 11 22.94 13.28 20.21
N GLY A 12 23.00 13.63 21.48
CA GLY A 12 22.27 12.97 22.56
C GLY A 12 22.82 11.60 22.98
N LYS A 13 23.98 11.18 22.48
CA LYS A 13 24.67 9.97 22.90
C LYS A 13 25.80 10.31 23.90
N TYR A 14 26.15 9.35 24.73
CA TYR A 14 27.30 9.50 25.63
C TYR A 14 28.55 8.93 24.98
N VAL A 15 29.63 9.74 24.95
CA VAL A 15 30.94 9.28 24.58
C VAL A 15 31.63 8.75 25.86
N VAL A 16 31.77 7.43 25.91
CA VAL A 16 32.44 6.72 27.02
C VAL A 16 33.84 6.33 26.58
N THR A 17 34.88 6.71 27.35
CA THR A 17 36.24 6.31 27.08
C THR A 17 36.59 5.12 27.96
N ILE A 18 36.89 3.97 27.33
CA ILE A 18 37.25 2.71 27.98
C ILE A 18 38.64 2.30 27.44
N ASP A 19 39.60 2.10 28.30
CA ASP A 19 40.99 1.77 27.92
C ASP A 19 41.54 2.63 26.77
N ASN A 20 41.29 3.96 26.84
CA ASN A 20 41.66 5.00 25.85
C ASN A 20 40.85 4.95 24.51
N GLU A 21 39.94 4.00 24.30
CA GLU A 21 39.06 3.96 23.15
C GLU A 21 37.73 4.65 23.44
N LYS A 22 37.13 5.30 22.43
CA LYS A 22 35.87 6.05 22.55
C LYS A 22 34.69 5.28 21.98
N TYR A 23 33.69 5.06 22.79
CA TYR A 23 32.44 4.38 22.43
C TYR A 23 31.26 5.34 22.55
N ASN A 24 30.41 5.39 21.51
CA ASN A 24 29.16 6.16 21.54
C ASN A 24 28.03 5.27 22.05
N LEU A 25 27.59 5.50 23.28
CA LEU A 25 26.55 4.71 23.93
C LEU A 25 25.28 5.53 24.08
N TYR A 26 24.14 4.87 23.95
CA TYR A 26 22.84 5.45 24.25
C TYR A 26 22.63 5.57 25.76
N GLN A 27 21.79 6.54 26.15
CA GLN A 27 21.46 6.76 27.57
C GLN A 27 20.90 5.48 28.22
N ASP A 28 20.04 4.74 27.51
CA ASP A 28 19.50 3.46 27.97
C ASP A 28 20.60 2.47 28.39
N THR A 29 21.64 2.37 27.58
CA THR A 29 22.79 1.51 27.89
C THR A 29 23.53 2.01 29.13
N ILE A 30 23.78 3.32 29.23
CA ILE A 30 24.45 3.92 30.38
C ILE A 30 23.68 3.64 31.67
N LEU A 31 22.36 3.83 31.66
CA LEU A 31 21.48 3.62 32.82
C LEU A 31 21.37 2.14 33.17
N LYS A 32 21.14 1.26 32.16
CA LYS A 32 21.02 -0.18 32.37
C LYS A 32 22.22 -0.78 33.11
N TYR A 33 23.42 -0.34 32.76
CA TYR A 33 24.65 -0.85 33.33
C TYR A 33 25.25 0.03 34.44
N LEU A 34 24.55 1.10 34.83
CA LEU A 34 24.95 2.07 35.86
C LEU A 34 26.42 2.57 35.64
N LEU A 35 26.77 2.89 34.37
CA LEU A 35 28.15 3.18 33.99
C LEU A 35 28.72 4.43 34.67
N PHE A 36 27.86 5.39 35.08
CA PHE A 36 28.32 6.59 35.84
C PHE A 36 28.94 6.25 37.17
N SER A 37 28.55 5.13 37.80
CA SER A 37 29.09 4.70 39.10
C SER A 37 30.24 3.72 38.99
N LYS A 38 30.57 3.24 37.77
CA LYS A 38 31.61 2.23 37.54
C LYS A 38 32.92 2.87 37.07
N LYS A 39 34.03 2.47 37.71
CA LYS A 39 35.38 2.86 37.28
C LYS A 39 36.01 1.77 36.40
N GLU A 40 35.63 0.53 36.59
CA GLU A 40 36.18 -0.64 35.90
C GLU A 40 35.08 -1.59 35.50
N ILE A 41 35.24 -2.30 34.39
CA ILE A 41 34.38 -3.36 33.88
C ILE A 41 35.22 -4.52 33.37
N ASP A 42 34.68 -5.75 33.46
CA ASP A 42 35.29 -6.92 32.85
C ASP A 42 34.93 -7.05 31.34
N ASN A 43 35.58 -7.97 30.65
CA ASN A 43 35.35 -8.19 29.21
C ASN A 43 33.92 -8.67 28.91
N THR A 44 33.38 -9.52 29.76
CA THR A 44 32.01 -10.06 29.59
C THR A 44 30.97 -8.93 29.70
N LEU A 45 31.13 -8.05 30.67
CA LEU A 45 30.27 -6.89 30.85
C LEU A 45 30.38 -5.93 29.65
N PHE A 46 31.62 -5.71 29.16
CA PHE A 46 31.87 -4.87 27.99
C PHE A 46 31.15 -5.43 26.74
N GLU A 47 31.27 -6.71 26.44
CA GLU A 47 30.55 -7.37 25.33
C GLU A 47 29.03 -7.18 25.43
N ASN A 48 28.47 -7.36 26.64
CA ASN A 48 27.06 -7.14 26.89
C ASN A 48 26.63 -5.67 26.67
N ILE A 49 27.43 -4.71 27.09
CA ILE A 49 27.23 -3.27 26.87
C ILE A 49 27.18 -2.98 25.37
N ILE A 50 28.13 -3.48 24.59
CA ILE A 50 28.17 -3.25 23.15
C ILE A 50 26.96 -3.91 22.45
N LYS A 51 26.64 -5.12 22.83
CA LYS A 51 25.47 -5.84 22.28
C LYS A 51 24.17 -5.08 22.53
N ASP A 52 23.93 -4.63 23.76
CA ASP A 52 22.73 -3.88 24.11
C ASP A 52 22.72 -2.50 23.46
N ASN A 53 23.88 -1.86 23.34
CA ASN A 53 23.99 -0.60 22.62
C ASN A 53 23.63 -0.74 21.14
N ASN A 54 24.00 -1.83 20.48
CA ASN A 54 23.60 -2.14 19.10
C ASN A 54 22.08 -2.37 19.00
N PHE A 55 21.48 -3.01 20.01
CA PHE A 55 20.02 -3.13 20.10
C PHE A 55 19.34 -1.75 20.17
N TYR A 56 19.81 -0.85 21.05
CA TYR A 56 19.25 0.50 21.16
C TYR A 56 19.52 1.34 19.89
N ASP A 57 20.65 1.16 19.23
CA ASP A 57 20.93 1.83 17.95
C ASP A 57 19.90 1.43 16.87
N ALA A 58 19.61 0.14 16.76
CA ALA A 58 18.58 -0.34 15.85
C ALA A 58 17.19 0.18 16.26
N TYR A 59 16.85 0.13 17.55
CA TYR A 59 15.58 0.62 18.07
C TYR A 59 15.35 2.10 17.74
N TYR A 60 16.31 2.98 17.99
CA TYR A 60 16.18 4.41 17.69
C TYR A 60 16.16 4.71 16.20
N LYS A 61 16.86 3.92 15.37
CA LYS A 61 16.71 4.00 13.91
C LYS A 61 15.30 3.64 13.46
N ILE A 62 14.66 2.66 14.11
CA ILE A 62 13.26 2.31 13.81
C ILE A 62 12.30 3.38 14.34
N ILE A 63 12.48 3.94 15.54
CA ILE A 63 11.69 5.07 16.02
C ILE A 63 11.68 6.20 14.98
N LYS A 64 12.85 6.59 14.48
CA LYS A 64 12.97 7.60 13.43
C LYS A 64 12.24 7.17 12.13
N PHE A 65 12.26 5.88 11.79
CA PHE A 65 11.60 5.36 10.61
C PHE A 65 10.06 5.38 10.72
N VAL A 66 9.51 5.08 11.89
CA VAL A 66 8.07 5.08 12.13
C VAL A 66 7.51 6.49 12.42
N SER A 67 8.35 7.44 12.85
CA SER A 67 7.91 8.83 13.10
C SER A 67 7.56 9.61 11.83
N ILE A 68 7.99 9.14 10.65
CA ILE A 68 7.73 9.80 9.37
C ILE A 68 6.31 9.49 8.86
N ARG A 69 5.86 8.26 9.00
CA ARG A 69 4.50 7.78 8.66
C ARG A 69 4.19 6.47 9.36
N LEU A 70 2.92 6.11 9.42
CA LEU A 70 2.50 4.78 9.88
C LEU A 70 3.20 3.68 9.07
N ARG A 71 3.63 2.62 9.76
CA ARG A 71 4.34 1.48 9.18
C ARG A 71 3.69 0.18 9.61
N THR A 72 3.74 -0.82 8.73
CA THR A 72 3.34 -2.18 9.09
C THR A 72 4.48 -2.90 9.82
N GLU A 73 4.14 -3.94 10.59
CA GLU A 73 5.16 -4.82 11.19
C GLU A 73 6.10 -5.40 10.13
N ASN A 74 5.57 -5.79 8.98
CA ASN A 74 6.37 -6.31 7.86
C ASN A 74 7.40 -5.29 7.33
N GLU A 75 7.03 -4.01 7.22
CA GLU A 75 7.98 -2.95 6.82
C GLU A 75 9.08 -2.76 7.85
N ILE A 76 8.73 -2.80 9.14
CA ILE A 76 9.69 -2.69 10.25
C ILE A 76 10.65 -3.87 10.24
N ARG A 77 10.16 -5.11 10.10
CA ARG A 77 11.00 -6.30 9.99
C ARG A 77 11.95 -6.25 8.79
N LYS A 78 11.46 -5.82 7.62
CA LYS A 78 12.30 -5.60 6.45
C LYS A 78 13.41 -4.58 6.75
N LYS A 79 13.10 -3.50 7.44
CA LYS A 79 14.08 -2.49 7.83
C LYS A 79 15.10 -3.05 8.83
N LEU A 80 14.66 -3.80 9.84
CA LEU A 80 15.52 -4.46 10.82
C LEU A 80 16.45 -5.49 10.17
N ASN A 81 15.99 -6.22 9.15
CA ASN A 81 16.83 -7.12 8.36
C ASN A 81 17.98 -6.36 7.65
N THR A 82 17.72 -5.15 7.14
CA THR A 82 18.80 -4.34 6.53
C THR A 82 19.81 -3.82 7.55
N LEU A 83 19.48 -3.89 8.84
CA LEU A 83 20.37 -3.54 9.95
C LEU A 83 21.04 -4.79 10.57
N PHE A 84 20.84 -5.97 9.96
CA PHE A 84 21.39 -7.25 10.40
C PHE A 84 21.04 -7.64 11.86
N ILE A 85 19.83 -7.23 12.32
CA ILE A 85 19.35 -7.54 13.67
C ILE A 85 18.80 -8.96 13.72
N LEU A 86 19.20 -9.72 14.72
CA LEU A 86 18.72 -11.09 14.94
C LEU A 86 17.21 -11.12 15.23
N LYS A 87 16.52 -12.14 14.73
CA LYS A 87 15.06 -12.28 14.86
C LYS A 87 14.55 -12.09 16.30
N LYS A 88 15.24 -12.67 17.29
CA LYS A 88 14.90 -12.50 18.73
C LYS A 88 14.90 -11.03 19.18
N ASP A 89 15.84 -10.24 18.69
CA ASP A 89 15.93 -8.82 19.04
C ASP A 89 14.97 -7.97 18.21
N GLN A 90 14.65 -8.39 16.96
CA GLN A 90 13.56 -7.80 16.18
C GLN A 90 12.21 -7.93 16.93
N ASP A 91 11.92 -9.11 17.50
CA ASP A 91 10.67 -9.34 18.23
C ASP A 91 10.58 -8.44 19.47
N LYS A 92 11.70 -8.25 20.20
CA LYS A 92 11.75 -7.30 21.33
C LYS A 92 11.48 -5.86 20.88
N ILE A 93 12.08 -5.42 19.78
CA ILE A 93 11.86 -4.09 19.23
C ILE A 93 10.39 -3.91 18.84
N ILE A 94 9.81 -4.87 18.13
CA ILE A 94 8.41 -4.83 17.69
C ILE A 94 7.46 -4.76 18.88
N ASN A 95 7.66 -5.60 19.90
CA ASN A 95 6.85 -5.56 21.11
C ASN A 95 6.94 -4.21 21.81
N LYS A 96 8.14 -3.66 21.96
CA LYS A 96 8.33 -2.33 22.55
C LYS A 96 7.64 -1.22 21.75
N LEU A 97 7.64 -1.31 20.40
CA LEU A 97 6.91 -0.36 19.55
C LEU A 97 5.39 -0.49 19.70
N LYS A 98 4.86 -1.71 19.87
CA LYS A 98 3.43 -1.97 20.14
C LYS A 98 3.03 -1.39 21.50
N GLU A 99 3.79 -1.68 22.55
CA GLU A 99 3.55 -1.16 23.91
C GLU A 99 3.57 0.37 23.98
N GLN A 100 4.38 1.01 23.16
CA GLN A 100 4.48 2.48 23.10
C GLN A 100 3.51 3.11 22.09
N GLY A 101 2.68 2.31 21.40
CA GLY A 101 1.69 2.79 20.43
C GLY A 101 2.25 3.22 19.07
N TYR A 102 3.56 3.08 18.83
CA TYR A 102 4.16 3.38 17.51
C TYR A 102 3.76 2.39 16.42
N LEU A 103 3.40 1.17 16.81
CA LEU A 103 2.88 0.14 15.92
C LEU A 103 1.46 -0.21 16.37
N ASN A 104 0.49 0.23 15.59
CA ASN A 104 -0.94 0.05 15.85
C ASN A 104 -1.62 -0.37 14.55
N ASP A 105 -1.98 -1.64 14.47
CA ASP A 105 -2.58 -2.25 13.29
C ASP A 105 -3.96 -1.66 12.98
N GLU A 106 -4.77 -1.42 14.01
CA GLU A 106 -6.10 -0.83 13.87
C GLU A 106 -6.03 0.58 13.27
N LEU A 107 -5.17 1.43 13.83
CA LEU A 107 -4.95 2.78 13.31
C LEU A 107 -4.44 2.75 11.87
N TYR A 108 -3.55 1.82 11.55
CA TYR A 108 -3.04 1.67 10.19
C TYR A 108 -4.14 1.29 9.21
N ILE A 109 -4.93 0.23 9.52
CA ILE A 109 -6.02 -0.26 8.67
C ILE A 109 -7.03 0.86 8.41
N LYS A 110 -7.49 1.53 9.46
CA LYS A 110 -8.45 2.63 9.36
C LYS A 110 -7.94 3.79 8.50
N SER A 111 -6.70 4.22 8.74
CA SER A 111 -6.07 5.30 7.95
C SER A 111 -5.89 4.89 6.49
N TYR A 112 -5.42 3.66 6.23
CA TYR A 112 -5.24 3.14 4.87
C TYR A 112 -6.55 3.10 4.09
N ILE A 113 -7.63 2.60 4.70
CA ILE A 113 -8.96 2.57 4.09
C ILE A 113 -9.46 3.99 3.79
N ASN A 114 -9.35 4.92 4.74
CA ASN A 114 -9.73 6.31 4.54
C ASN A 114 -8.94 6.99 3.41
N ASP A 115 -7.63 6.74 3.33
CA ASP A 115 -6.80 7.26 2.25
C ASP A 115 -7.26 6.71 0.89
N LYS A 116 -7.60 5.42 0.81
CA LYS A 116 -8.13 4.82 -0.42
C LYS A 116 -9.50 5.35 -0.81
N ILE A 117 -10.35 5.63 0.16
CA ILE A 117 -11.65 6.27 -0.06
C ILE A 117 -11.46 7.68 -0.62
N ASN A 118 -10.59 8.49 -0.01
CA ASN A 118 -10.48 9.91 -0.33
C ASN A 118 -9.57 10.21 -1.52
N LEU A 119 -8.50 9.42 -1.71
CA LEU A 119 -7.43 9.74 -2.67
C LEU A 119 -7.38 8.82 -3.88
N SER A 120 -8.18 7.75 -3.93
CA SER A 120 -8.18 6.81 -5.06
C SER A 120 -9.61 6.38 -5.45
N LEU A 121 -9.72 5.63 -6.54
CA LEU A 121 -10.97 4.97 -6.96
C LEU A 121 -10.91 3.45 -6.75
N GLU A 122 -9.99 2.97 -5.93
CA GLU A 122 -9.91 1.55 -5.61
C GLU A 122 -11.09 1.12 -4.74
N GLY A 123 -11.66 -0.03 -5.06
CA GLY A 123 -12.81 -0.62 -4.35
C GLY A 123 -12.40 -1.51 -3.19
N PRO A 124 -13.38 -1.95 -2.38
CA PRO A 124 -13.15 -2.66 -1.12
C PRO A 124 -12.35 -3.95 -1.28
N GLU A 125 -12.61 -4.75 -2.30
CA GLU A 125 -11.91 -6.03 -2.49
C GLU A 125 -10.42 -5.86 -2.83
N LYS A 126 -10.05 -4.80 -3.54
CA LYS A 126 -8.66 -4.50 -3.81
C LYS A 126 -7.94 -4.02 -2.54
N VAL A 127 -8.59 -3.15 -1.79
CA VAL A 127 -8.09 -2.63 -0.50
C VAL A 127 -7.90 -3.78 0.50
N LYS A 128 -8.88 -4.68 0.60
CA LYS A 128 -8.79 -5.90 1.42
C LYS A 128 -7.58 -6.74 1.04
N ARG A 129 -7.40 -7.04 -0.23
CA ARG A 129 -6.25 -7.84 -0.72
C ARG A 129 -4.90 -7.18 -0.41
N ASP A 130 -4.81 -5.88 -0.51
CA ASP A 130 -3.57 -5.16 -0.23
C ASP A 130 -3.24 -5.16 1.27
N LEU A 131 -4.24 -5.04 2.14
CA LEU A 131 -4.06 -5.15 3.59
C LEU A 131 -3.68 -6.58 4.01
N LEU A 132 -4.32 -7.61 3.43
CA LEU A 132 -3.93 -9.01 3.66
C LEU A 132 -2.47 -9.28 3.26
N LYS A 133 -2.02 -8.76 2.11
CA LYS A 133 -0.60 -8.85 1.68
C LYS A 133 0.37 -8.17 2.64
N ASN A 134 -0.09 -7.12 3.32
CA ASN A 134 0.69 -6.44 4.34
C ASN A 134 0.74 -7.19 5.69
N GLY A 135 0.00 -8.31 5.81
CA GLY A 135 0.05 -9.20 6.95
C GLY A 135 -1.00 -8.94 8.03
N PHE A 136 -2.02 -8.10 7.72
CA PHE A 136 -3.13 -7.88 8.63
C PHE A 136 -4.12 -9.03 8.59
N LYS A 137 -4.82 -9.29 9.71
CA LYS A 137 -5.84 -10.31 9.79
C LYS A 137 -7.12 -9.86 9.10
N GLU A 138 -7.80 -10.80 8.45
CA GLU A 138 -9.03 -10.52 7.73
C GLU A 138 -10.13 -9.97 8.64
N GLU A 139 -10.28 -10.53 9.84
CA GLU A 139 -11.27 -10.09 10.83
C GLU A 139 -11.09 -8.60 11.23
N ASP A 140 -9.83 -8.12 11.34
CA ASP A 140 -9.54 -6.73 11.66
C ASP A 140 -9.80 -5.80 10.47
N ILE A 141 -9.55 -6.26 9.26
CA ILE A 141 -9.82 -5.51 8.03
C ILE A 141 -11.34 -5.34 7.84
N LEU A 142 -12.12 -6.42 8.02
CA LEU A 142 -13.57 -6.40 7.82
C LEU A 142 -14.30 -5.40 8.71
N LYS A 143 -13.81 -5.14 9.93
CA LYS A 143 -14.37 -4.11 10.84
C LYS A 143 -14.45 -2.72 10.20
N TYR A 144 -13.56 -2.40 9.27
CA TYR A 144 -13.47 -1.07 8.66
C TYR A 144 -13.86 -1.04 7.18
N LEU A 145 -14.04 -2.19 6.53
CA LEU A 145 -14.49 -2.22 5.14
C LEU A 145 -15.93 -1.72 4.96
N CYS A 146 -16.75 -1.76 6.01
CA CYS A 146 -18.10 -1.17 6.00
C CYS A 146 -18.09 0.33 5.63
N LEU A 147 -16.98 1.05 5.84
CA LEU A 147 -16.84 2.44 5.40
C LEU A 147 -16.99 2.63 3.87
N PHE A 148 -16.93 1.56 3.10
CA PHE A 148 -17.19 1.61 1.66
C PHE A 148 -18.67 1.44 1.31
N GLU A 149 -19.51 0.87 2.18
CA GLU A 149 -20.87 0.46 1.84
C GLU A 149 -21.71 1.62 1.33
N ASP A 150 -21.73 2.74 2.06
CA ASP A 150 -22.54 3.92 1.73
C ASP A 150 -22.06 4.67 0.48
N ILE A 151 -20.83 4.48 0.05
CA ILE A 151 -20.20 5.26 -1.02
C ILE A 151 -19.89 4.44 -2.28
N ASN A 152 -20.03 3.12 -2.22
CA ASN A 152 -19.66 2.23 -3.33
C ASN A 152 -20.41 2.54 -4.62
N GLU A 153 -21.72 2.70 -4.54
CA GLU A 153 -22.56 2.96 -5.71
C GLU A 153 -22.20 4.30 -6.37
N GLU A 154 -22.05 5.36 -5.59
CA GLU A 154 -21.63 6.67 -6.10
C GLU A 154 -20.28 6.60 -6.82
N ARG A 155 -19.32 5.87 -6.24
CA ARG A 155 -17.98 5.70 -6.81
C ARG A 155 -18.02 4.89 -8.11
N ILE A 156 -18.82 3.82 -8.18
CA ILE A 156 -19.02 3.03 -9.38
C ILE A 156 -19.64 3.92 -10.47
N ASN A 157 -20.70 4.67 -10.16
CA ASN A 157 -21.35 5.59 -11.08
C ASN A 157 -20.40 6.68 -11.59
N LYS A 158 -19.54 7.23 -10.73
CA LYS A 158 -18.50 8.20 -11.12
C LYS A 158 -17.51 7.61 -12.14
N ILE A 159 -17.09 6.35 -11.95
CA ILE A 159 -16.21 5.65 -12.89
C ILE A 159 -16.92 5.40 -14.21
N ILE A 160 -18.14 4.88 -14.18
CA ILE A 160 -18.96 4.59 -15.36
C ILE A 160 -19.17 5.87 -16.17
N ASN A 161 -19.64 6.94 -15.55
CA ASN A 161 -19.91 8.22 -16.19
C ASN A 161 -18.66 8.84 -16.83
N LYS A 162 -17.51 8.76 -16.16
CA LYS A 162 -16.23 9.21 -16.73
C LYS A 162 -15.87 8.43 -17.98
N LYS A 163 -16.08 7.11 -17.97
CA LYS A 163 -15.78 6.23 -19.10
C LYS A 163 -16.80 6.36 -20.23
N LEU A 164 -18.06 6.60 -19.88
CA LEU A 164 -19.12 6.85 -20.86
C LEU A 164 -18.85 8.12 -21.66
N LYS A 165 -18.50 9.22 -20.97
CA LYS A 165 -18.11 10.49 -21.63
C LYS A 165 -16.90 10.34 -22.55
N ALA A 166 -15.99 9.43 -22.24
CA ALA A 166 -14.79 9.14 -23.04
C ALA A 166 -15.01 8.07 -24.12
N ASN A 167 -16.21 7.51 -24.24
CA ASN A 167 -16.50 6.46 -25.21
C ASN A 167 -16.86 7.09 -26.55
N HIS A 168 -16.07 6.78 -27.59
CA HIS A 168 -16.28 7.28 -28.96
C HIS A 168 -16.36 6.16 -30.01
N ASN A 169 -16.20 4.88 -29.61
CA ASN A 169 -16.05 3.80 -30.57
C ASN A 169 -16.51 2.41 -30.12
N LEU A 170 -16.98 2.27 -28.88
CA LEU A 170 -17.46 0.97 -28.37
C LEU A 170 -18.99 0.94 -28.41
N SER A 171 -19.54 -0.18 -28.87
CA SER A 171 -20.96 -0.52 -28.71
C SER A 171 -21.32 -0.68 -27.23
N LYS A 172 -22.60 -0.59 -26.89
CA LYS A 172 -23.09 -0.81 -25.52
C LYS A 172 -22.57 -2.12 -24.93
N LYS A 173 -22.64 -3.22 -25.71
CA LYS A 173 -22.17 -4.54 -25.26
C LYS A 173 -20.68 -4.54 -24.91
N MET A 174 -19.83 -4.00 -25.80
CA MET A 174 -18.38 -3.95 -25.60
C MET A 174 -17.99 -2.99 -24.49
N PHE A 175 -18.74 -1.88 -24.33
CA PHE A 175 -18.55 -0.94 -23.24
C PHE A 175 -18.78 -1.61 -21.88
N ILE A 176 -19.92 -2.33 -21.72
CA ILE A 176 -20.27 -3.07 -20.49
C ILE A 176 -19.16 -4.06 -20.14
N VAL A 177 -18.69 -4.84 -21.12
CA VAL A 177 -17.60 -5.82 -20.88
C VAL A 177 -16.32 -5.13 -20.43
N LYS A 178 -15.92 -4.07 -21.11
CA LYS A 178 -14.68 -3.36 -20.81
C LYS A 178 -14.74 -2.67 -19.45
N VAL A 179 -15.79 -1.91 -19.19
CA VAL A 179 -15.94 -1.19 -17.92
C VAL A 179 -16.14 -2.16 -16.75
N GLY A 180 -16.87 -3.26 -16.97
CA GLY A 180 -16.99 -4.32 -15.96
C GLY A 180 -15.65 -4.93 -15.57
N ASN A 181 -14.77 -5.18 -16.54
CA ASN A 181 -13.41 -5.65 -16.26
C ASN A 181 -12.58 -4.59 -15.49
N ASP A 182 -12.71 -3.33 -15.85
CA ASP A 182 -12.04 -2.23 -15.15
C ASP A 182 -12.52 -2.11 -13.69
N LEU A 183 -13.83 -2.18 -13.45
CA LEU A 183 -14.41 -2.15 -12.11
C LEU A 183 -13.98 -3.36 -11.27
N ARG A 184 -13.94 -4.56 -11.87
CA ARG A 184 -13.41 -5.76 -11.22
C ARG A 184 -11.94 -5.60 -10.84
N ASN A 185 -11.12 -5.06 -11.72
CA ASN A 185 -9.70 -4.80 -11.46
C ASN A 185 -9.51 -3.74 -10.37
N LEU A 186 -10.40 -2.78 -10.27
CA LEU A 186 -10.45 -1.81 -9.18
C LEU A 186 -10.94 -2.41 -7.86
N GLY A 187 -11.51 -3.63 -7.87
CA GLY A 187 -11.96 -4.33 -6.68
C GLY A 187 -13.42 -4.06 -6.29
N TYR A 188 -14.28 -3.76 -7.27
CA TYR A 188 -15.72 -3.72 -7.06
C TYR A 188 -16.37 -5.04 -7.44
N THR A 189 -17.43 -5.44 -6.73
CA THR A 189 -18.20 -6.68 -6.97
C THR A 189 -19.62 -6.39 -7.43
N ASN A 190 -20.29 -5.40 -6.85
CA ASN A 190 -21.71 -5.11 -7.05
C ASN A 190 -21.96 -4.05 -8.13
N TYR A 191 -21.39 -4.22 -9.32
CA TYR A 191 -21.48 -3.24 -10.41
C TYR A 191 -22.31 -3.70 -11.61
N ARG A 192 -22.71 -4.98 -11.67
CA ARG A 192 -23.34 -5.55 -12.88
C ARG A 192 -24.67 -4.91 -13.16
N GLU A 193 -25.57 -4.87 -12.18
CA GLU A 193 -26.89 -4.27 -12.31
C GLU A 193 -26.82 -2.79 -12.70
N ILE A 194 -25.88 -2.05 -12.12
CA ILE A 194 -25.65 -0.64 -12.45
C ILE A 194 -25.21 -0.51 -13.93
N LEU A 195 -24.32 -1.38 -14.41
CA LEU A 195 -23.85 -1.36 -15.79
C LEU A 195 -24.91 -1.77 -16.80
N GLU A 196 -25.77 -2.72 -16.47
CA GLU A 196 -26.85 -3.18 -17.35
C GLU A 196 -27.93 -2.10 -17.54
N ASN A 197 -28.18 -1.30 -16.48
CA ASN A 197 -29.19 -0.25 -16.46
C ASN A 197 -28.67 1.13 -16.92
N ILE A 198 -27.44 1.22 -17.47
CA ILE A 198 -26.91 2.51 -17.95
C ILE A 198 -27.72 3.02 -19.14
N ASP A 199 -27.96 4.34 -19.11
CA ASP A 199 -28.46 5.04 -20.31
C ASP A 199 -27.30 5.18 -21.31
N PHE A 200 -27.40 4.42 -22.40
CA PHE A 200 -26.34 4.31 -23.40
C PHE A 200 -26.96 4.30 -24.80
N ASP A 201 -26.78 5.40 -25.54
CA ASP A 201 -27.13 5.48 -26.97
C ASP A 201 -25.83 5.35 -27.80
N ASP A 202 -25.78 4.32 -28.64
CA ASP A 202 -24.63 4.05 -29.53
C ASP A 202 -24.97 4.27 -31.02
N LYS A 203 -26.11 4.87 -31.36
CA LYS A 203 -26.54 5.10 -32.75
C LYS A 203 -25.50 5.87 -33.57
N ASP A 204 -24.99 6.97 -33.00
CA ASP A 204 -23.96 7.79 -33.67
C ASP A 204 -22.64 7.02 -33.84
N ILE A 205 -22.29 6.19 -32.85
CA ILE A 205 -21.09 5.35 -32.90
C ILE A 205 -21.29 4.24 -33.95
N TYR A 206 -22.45 3.62 -33.97
CA TYR A 206 -22.85 2.62 -34.99
C TYR A 206 -22.71 3.22 -36.40
N GLN A 207 -23.29 4.39 -36.64
CA GLN A 207 -23.28 5.02 -37.95
C GLN A 207 -21.85 5.35 -38.40
N LYS A 208 -21.06 5.92 -37.53
CA LYS A 208 -19.64 6.20 -37.84
C LYS A 208 -18.82 4.94 -38.17
N GLU A 209 -19.02 3.88 -37.41
CA GLU A 209 -18.33 2.61 -37.67
C GLU A 209 -18.87 1.91 -38.91
N TYR A 210 -20.19 2.02 -39.20
CA TYR A 210 -20.79 1.54 -40.42
C TYR A 210 -20.15 2.23 -41.64
N ASP A 211 -20.17 3.55 -41.68
CA ASP A 211 -19.62 4.34 -42.81
C ASP A 211 -18.13 4.04 -43.03
N LYS A 212 -17.37 3.92 -41.95
CA LYS A 212 -15.94 3.60 -42.01
C LYS A 212 -15.66 2.21 -42.62
N ILE A 213 -16.48 1.21 -42.29
CA ILE A 213 -16.34 -0.17 -42.79
C ILE A 213 -16.88 -0.24 -44.21
N TYR A 214 -18.06 0.32 -44.46
CA TYR A 214 -18.71 0.32 -45.75
C TYR A 214 -17.85 1.00 -46.82
N ASN A 215 -17.31 2.18 -46.56
CA ASN A 215 -16.45 2.92 -47.49
C ASN A 215 -15.16 2.16 -47.87
N LYS A 216 -14.74 1.18 -47.07
CA LYS A 216 -13.63 0.29 -47.42
C LYS A 216 -14.08 -0.88 -48.26
N LEU A 217 -15.27 -1.41 -48.00
CA LEU A 217 -15.79 -2.60 -48.65
C LEU A 217 -16.41 -2.32 -50.02
N ILE A 218 -17.05 -1.16 -50.22
CA ILE A 218 -17.64 -0.74 -51.50
C ILE A 218 -16.60 -0.60 -52.60
N LYS A 219 -15.34 -0.40 -52.25
CA LYS A 219 -14.20 -0.36 -53.20
C LYS A 219 -13.87 -1.75 -53.77
N LYS A 220 -14.37 -2.84 -53.15
CA LYS A 220 -14.00 -4.22 -53.48
C LYS A 220 -15.18 -5.10 -53.84
N TYR A 221 -16.39 -4.72 -53.42
CA TYR A 221 -17.60 -5.52 -53.55
C TYR A 221 -18.77 -4.68 -54.08
N PRO A 222 -19.76 -5.30 -54.74
CA PRO A 222 -20.99 -4.64 -55.06
C PRO A 222 -21.72 -4.11 -53.83
N PRO A 223 -22.57 -3.02 -53.94
CA PRO A 223 -23.18 -2.35 -52.81
C PRO A 223 -23.90 -3.29 -51.82
N GLU A 224 -24.73 -4.20 -52.33
CA GLU A 224 -25.48 -5.18 -51.51
C GLU A 224 -24.54 -6.08 -50.69
N LYS A 225 -23.49 -6.59 -51.31
CA LYS A 225 -22.49 -7.45 -50.65
C LYS A 225 -21.66 -6.65 -49.64
N ALA A 226 -21.32 -5.42 -49.96
CA ALA A 226 -20.59 -4.52 -49.06
C ALA A 226 -21.42 -4.21 -47.81
N ASP A 227 -22.75 -3.99 -47.93
CA ASP A 227 -23.67 -3.76 -46.81
C ASP A 227 -23.72 -4.98 -45.88
N ILE A 228 -23.96 -6.18 -46.46
CA ILE A 228 -24.03 -7.44 -45.67
C ILE A 228 -22.75 -7.67 -44.89
N LEU A 229 -21.59 -7.53 -45.54
CA LEU A 229 -20.29 -7.70 -44.90
C LEU A 229 -20.01 -6.63 -43.82
N THR A 230 -20.52 -5.41 -44.03
CA THR A 230 -20.43 -4.33 -43.05
C THR A 230 -21.21 -4.68 -41.78
N LYS A 231 -22.47 -5.11 -41.93
CA LYS A 231 -23.32 -5.52 -40.81
C LYS A 231 -22.74 -6.74 -40.06
N GLN A 232 -22.19 -7.71 -40.78
CA GLN A 232 -21.50 -8.84 -40.14
C GLN A 232 -20.30 -8.40 -39.29
N LYS A 233 -19.50 -7.45 -39.80
CA LYS A 233 -18.40 -6.89 -39.05
C LYS A 233 -18.81 -6.06 -37.84
N LEU A 234 -19.90 -5.33 -37.94
CA LEU A 234 -20.50 -4.58 -36.82
C LEU A 234 -21.02 -5.53 -35.76
N TYR A 235 -21.71 -6.60 -36.15
CA TYR A 235 -22.15 -7.64 -35.22
C TYR A 235 -20.97 -8.23 -34.40
N THR A 236 -19.82 -8.51 -35.04
CA THR A 236 -18.63 -8.98 -34.32
C THR A 236 -18.04 -7.95 -33.37
N LYS A 237 -18.33 -6.65 -33.58
CA LYS A 237 -17.98 -5.55 -32.67
C LYS A 237 -19.04 -5.30 -31.59
N GLY A 238 -20.12 -6.11 -31.60
CA GLY A 238 -21.17 -6.06 -30.58
C GLY A 238 -22.27 -5.03 -30.81
N PHE A 239 -22.37 -4.47 -32.02
CA PHE A 239 -23.49 -3.64 -32.46
C PHE A 239 -24.65 -4.50 -32.94
#